data_1b932250b7355eafe68bb44b65e8b7fc
#
_entry.id   1b932250b7355eafe68bb44b65e8b7fc
#
_cell.length_a   1.000
_cell.length_b   1.000
_cell.length_c   1.000
_cell.angle_alpha   90.00
_cell.angle_beta   90.00
_cell.angle_gamma   90.00
#
_symmetry.space_group_name_H-M   'P 1'
#
loop_
_entity.id
_entity.type
_entity.pdbx_description
1 polymer ?
#
loop_
_entity_poly.entity_id
_entity_poly.type
_entity_poly.pdbx_seq_one_letter_code
_entity_poly.pdbx_strand_id
1 'polypeptide(L)'
;MLSMTEWVAPAEEKNCTYCHNAENYADEGKYTYQVARSMLKMTRDINTNWKDHVKDTGVTCHTCHRGGPVPSAVWFTDPGAGRENAFVGTRAGQNSAITGLGITTIGHSSLPYDPYSAYLLGDSPIRVEGPTALPSGNRASIKQAEWTYSLMVHMSNSLGVNCTYCHNTRAWSSWEQSRPQRAVAWHGIQMARSLNNSYLVPLTNVFPAHRKGPLGDVAKINCETCHQGAYKPYFGESMAKAYPELQGSKPVVAEAPAPVDAQDAAAPASTKFVVAPVATPNVGPATVAAAAGTRRSSSGGGR
;
A
#
# COMPACT_ATOMS: atom_id res chain seq x y z
N MET A 1 15.74 -25.35 -2.24
CA MET A 1 15.97 -24.82 -3.60
C MET A 1 14.94 -25.32 -4.62
N LEU A 2 14.70 -26.64 -4.76
CA LEU A 2 13.68 -27.15 -5.70
C LEU A 2 12.29 -26.54 -5.46
N SER A 3 11.84 -26.49 -4.21
CA SER A 3 10.57 -25.85 -3.86
C SER A 3 10.52 -24.36 -4.24
N MET A 4 11.65 -23.66 -4.12
CA MET A 4 11.70 -22.23 -4.57
C MET A 4 11.46 -22.11 -6.06
N THR A 5 12.07 -22.99 -6.86
CA THR A 5 11.89 -23.01 -8.32
C THR A 5 10.42 -23.17 -8.68
N GLU A 6 9.71 -24.12 -8.03
CA GLU A 6 8.27 -24.33 -8.23
C GLU A 6 7.42 -23.13 -7.79
N TRP A 7 7.85 -22.40 -6.78
CA TRP A 7 7.06 -21.32 -6.18
C TRP A 7 7.24 -19.97 -6.84
N VAL A 8 8.40 -19.71 -7.46
CA VAL A 8 8.75 -18.36 -7.94
C VAL A 8 9.29 -18.28 -9.36
N ALA A 9 9.59 -19.40 -10.03
CA ALA A 9 10.02 -19.36 -11.41
C ALA A 9 8.81 -19.33 -12.37
N PRO A 10 8.93 -18.69 -13.54
CA PRO A 10 7.89 -18.77 -14.56
C PRO A 10 7.73 -20.21 -15.05
N ALA A 11 6.53 -20.55 -15.52
CA ALA A 11 6.18 -21.93 -15.90
C ALA A 11 7.12 -22.51 -16.96
N GLU A 12 7.58 -21.67 -17.86
CA GLU A 12 8.46 -22.01 -18.97
C GLU A 12 9.93 -22.20 -18.55
N GLU A 13 10.31 -21.65 -17.38
CA GLU A 13 11.68 -21.63 -16.88
C GLU A 13 11.79 -22.21 -15.46
N LYS A 14 11.00 -23.25 -15.14
CA LYS A 14 11.04 -23.92 -13.83
C LYS A 14 12.31 -24.77 -13.67
N ASN A 15 13.45 -24.10 -13.71
CA ASN A 15 14.76 -24.73 -13.54
C ASN A 15 15.73 -23.85 -12.76
N CYS A 16 16.87 -24.39 -12.42
CA CYS A 16 17.89 -23.69 -11.62
C CYS A 16 18.46 -22.46 -12.34
N THR A 17 18.44 -22.48 -13.68
CA THR A 17 19.06 -21.43 -14.50
C THR A 17 18.22 -20.15 -14.56
N TYR A 18 16.98 -20.15 -14.09
CA TYR A 18 16.23 -18.91 -13.89
C TYR A 18 16.97 -17.94 -12.93
N CYS A 19 17.56 -18.46 -11.86
CA CYS A 19 18.31 -17.67 -10.90
C CYS A 19 19.82 -17.82 -11.04
N HIS A 20 20.32 -19.00 -11.43
CA HIS A 20 21.75 -19.31 -11.48
C HIS A 20 22.33 -19.27 -12.88
N ASN A 21 23.61 -18.95 -12.98
CA ASN A 21 24.40 -19.22 -14.18
C ASN A 21 24.70 -20.71 -14.24
N ALA A 22 24.42 -21.38 -15.37
CA ALA A 22 24.64 -22.81 -15.54
C ALA A 22 26.12 -23.22 -15.45
N GLU A 23 27.03 -22.33 -15.84
CA GLU A 23 28.48 -22.56 -15.79
C GLU A 23 29.05 -22.33 -14.40
N ASN A 24 28.43 -21.43 -13.61
CA ASN A 24 28.85 -21.11 -12.26
C ASN A 24 27.65 -20.77 -11.38
N TYR A 25 27.18 -21.72 -10.61
CA TYR A 25 26.04 -21.54 -9.70
C TYR A 25 26.28 -20.54 -8.57
N ALA A 26 27.54 -20.18 -8.30
CA ALA A 26 27.90 -19.17 -7.30
C ALA A 26 27.91 -17.74 -7.87
N ASP A 27 27.76 -17.59 -9.19
CA ASP A 27 27.71 -16.28 -9.85
C ASP A 27 26.45 -15.52 -9.42
N GLU A 28 26.66 -14.33 -8.89
CA GLU A 28 25.62 -13.41 -8.42
C GLU A 28 25.19 -12.38 -9.51
N GLY A 29 25.67 -12.53 -10.74
CA GLY A 29 25.46 -11.57 -11.83
C GLY A 29 24.00 -11.44 -12.28
N LYS A 30 23.20 -12.50 -12.16
CA LYS A 30 21.78 -12.44 -12.52
C LYS A 30 20.97 -11.64 -11.49
N TYR A 31 20.16 -10.69 -11.99
CA TYR A 31 19.28 -9.92 -11.08
C TYR A 31 18.28 -10.82 -10.33
N THR A 32 17.80 -11.88 -10.95
CA THR A 32 16.89 -12.88 -10.33
C THR A 32 17.53 -13.58 -9.15
N TYR A 33 18.85 -13.85 -9.18
CA TYR A 33 19.59 -14.38 -8.05
C TYR A 33 19.64 -13.39 -6.88
N GLN A 34 19.98 -12.12 -7.17
CA GLN A 34 20.06 -11.08 -6.15
C GLN A 34 18.69 -10.82 -5.50
N VAL A 35 17.63 -10.76 -6.31
CA VAL A 35 16.26 -10.64 -5.82
C VAL A 35 15.87 -11.84 -4.96
N ALA A 36 16.09 -13.07 -5.43
CA ALA A 36 15.74 -14.27 -4.69
C ALA A 36 16.46 -14.34 -3.32
N ARG A 37 17.72 -13.90 -3.27
CA ARG A 37 18.49 -13.81 -2.01
C ARG A 37 17.89 -12.81 -1.03
N SER A 38 17.44 -11.64 -1.51
CA SER A 38 16.75 -10.66 -0.70
C SER A 38 15.39 -11.18 -0.22
N MET A 39 14.62 -11.84 -1.08
CA MET A 39 13.33 -12.45 -0.73
C MET A 39 13.48 -13.57 0.31
N LEU A 40 14.53 -14.36 0.24
CA LEU A 40 14.81 -15.40 1.25
C LEU A 40 15.08 -14.77 2.62
N LYS A 41 15.87 -13.69 2.67
CA LYS A 41 16.10 -12.94 3.91
C LYS A 41 14.80 -12.35 4.45
N MET A 42 13.99 -11.74 3.58
CA MET A 42 12.67 -11.19 3.91
C MET A 42 11.74 -12.26 4.49
N THR A 43 11.66 -13.44 3.87
CA THR A 43 10.82 -14.55 4.36
C THR A 43 11.23 -15.00 5.75
N ARG A 44 12.53 -15.10 6.01
CA ARG A 44 13.07 -15.43 7.33
C ARG A 44 12.77 -14.35 8.36
N ASP A 45 12.89 -13.08 7.97
CA ASP A 45 12.53 -11.95 8.83
C ASP A 45 11.05 -11.99 9.23
N ILE A 46 10.16 -12.22 8.26
CA ILE A 46 8.72 -12.36 8.53
C ILE A 46 8.47 -13.45 9.56
N ASN A 47 9.03 -14.63 9.34
CA ASN A 47 8.82 -15.80 10.21
C ASN A 47 9.44 -15.65 11.61
N THR A 48 10.41 -14.77 11.78
CA THR A 48 11.12 -14.57 13.04
C THR A 48 10.59 -13.39 13.83
N ASN A 49 10.48 -12.24 13.16
CA ASN A 49 10.25 -10.95 13.82
C ASN A 49 8.81 -10.46 13.75
N TRP A 50 7.98 -11.03 12.87
CA TRP A 50 6.59 -10.59 12.68
C TRP A 50 5.55 -11.60 13.16
N LYS A 51 5.88 -12.36 14.20
CA LYS A 51 4.98 -13.37 14.78
C LYS A 51 3.68 -12.79 15.33
N ASP A 52 3.66 -11.53 15.71
CA ASP A 52 2.43 -10.85 16.12
C ASP A 52 1.40 -10.76 15.00
N HIS A 53 1.86 -10.81 13.74
CA HIS A 53 0.99 -10.88 12.57
C HIS A 53 0.84 -12.31 12.04
N VAL A 54 1.94 -12.97 11.68
CA VAL A 54 1.89 -14.27 10.99
C VAL A 54 1.71 -15.47 11.92
N LYS A 55 1.88 -15.25 13.23
CA LYS A 55 1.78 -16.29 14.27
C LYS A 55 2.70 -17.49 13.95
N ASP A 56 2.31 -18.67 14.41
CA ASP A 56 3.04 -19.91 14.14
C ASP A 56 2.75 -20.49 12.75
N THR A 57 1.77 -19.95 12.03
CA THR A 57 1.49 -20.31 10.65
C THR A 57 2.68 -20.00 9.76
N GLY A 58 3.28 -18.82 9.94
CA GLY A 58 4.40 -18.36 9.15
C GLY A 58 4.06 -18.19 7.67
N VAL A 59 5.09 -17.91 6.88
CA VAL A 59 4.98 -17.75 5.42
C VAL A 59 6.07 -18.51 4.69
N THR A 60 5.81 -18.88 3.44
CA THR A 60 6.78 -19.34 2.46
C THR A 60 6.79 -18.43 1.26
N CYS A 61 7.70 -18.63 0.32
CA CYS A 61 7.69 -17.88 -0.94
C CYS A 61 6.34 -18.07 -1.68
N HIS A 62 5.76 -19.27 -1.63
CA HIS A 62 4.48 -19.56 -2.24
C HIS A 62 3.33 -18.76 -1.63
N THR A 63 3.41 -18.31 -0.40
CA THR A 63 2.36 -17.50 0.27
C THR A 63 2.00 -16.25 -0.55
N CYS A 64 3.00 -15.59 -1.13
CA CYS A 64 2.81 -14.42 -1.96
C CYS A 64 2.85 -14.74 -3.47
N HIS A 65 3.80 -15.58 -3.90
CA HIS A 65 4.10 -15.80 -5.33
C HIS A 65 3.15 -16.76 -6.05
N ARG A 66 2.57 -17.74 -5.34
CA ARG A 66 1.59 -18.70 -5.90
C ARG A 66 2.04 -19.41 -7.18
N GLY A 67 3.34 -19.64 -7.34
CA GLY A 67 3.91 -20.33 -8.50
C GLY A 67 4.34 -19.42 -9.64
N GLY A 68 4.36 -18.10 -9.42
CA GLY A 68 4.78 -17.13 -10.41
C GLY A 68 5.91 -16.20 -9.94
N PRO A 69 6.69 -15.62 -10.87
CA PRO A 69 7.84 -14.78 -10.52
C PRO A 69 7.44 -13.43 -9.91
N VAL A 70 6.21 -12.99 -10.14
CA VAL A 70 5.63 -11.78 -9.57
C VAL A 70 4.33 -12.15 -8.88
N PRO A 71 4.13 -11.77 -7.63
CA PRO A 71 2.83 -11.91 -6.99
C PRO A 71 1.75 -11.15 -7.76
N SER A 72 0.53 -11.65 -7.77
CA SER A 72 -0.59 -11.08 -8.53
C SER A 72 -0.99 -9.67 -8.08
N ALA A 73 -0.84 -9.38 -6.79
CA ALA A 73 -1.26 -8.12 -6.19
C ALA A 73 -0.06 -7.37 -5.61
N VAL A 74 0.72 -6.77 -6.50
CA VAL A 74 1.79 -5.82 -6.14
C VAL A 74 1.38 -4.43 -6.59
N TRP A 75 2.02 -3.40 -6.03
CA TRP A 75 1.75 -2.03 -6.42
C TRP A 75 3.03 -1.27 -6.74
N PHE A 76 2.88 -0.29 -7.60
CA PHE A 76 3.88 0.71 -7.95
C PHE A 76 3.38 2.08 -7.54
N THR A 77 4.27 3.02 -7.35
CA THR A 77 3.88 4.40 -7.09
C THR A 77 3.19 4.97 -8.33
N ASP A 78 1.99 5.50 -8.13
CA ASP A 78 1.22 6.07 -9.21
C ASP A 78 1.77 7.46 -9.58
N PRO A 79 2.00 7.74 -10.87
CA PRO A 79 2.40 9.07 -11.32
C PRO A 79 1.32 10.15 -11.10
N GLY A 80 0.13 9.74 -10.69
CA GLY A 80 -1.05 10.59 -10.57
C GLY A 80 -1.83 10.75 -11.88
N ALA A 81 -2.96 11.43 -11.81
CA ALA A 81 -3.77 11.72 -12.97
C ALA A 81 -2.98 12.55 -14.00
N GLY A 82 -3.06 12.16 -15.26
CA GLY A 82 -2.55 12.95 -16.37
C GLY A 82 -3.24 14.32 -16.47
N ARG A 83 -2.74 15.20 -17.33
CA ARG A 83 -3.33 16.53 -17.52
C ARG A 83 -4.78 16.48 -18.00
N GLU A 84 -5.12 15.49 -18.80
CA GLU A 84 -6.47 15.21 -19.31
C GLU A 84 -7.45 14.90 -18.18
N ASN A 85 -6.98 14.35 -17.08
CA ASN A 85 -7.79 14.02 -15.91
C ASN A 85 -7.72 15.09 -14.81
N ALA A 86 -6.97 16.19 -15.01
CA ALA A 86 -6.79 17.23 -14.01
C ALA A 86 -8.09 17.95 -13.64
N PHE A 87 -9.09 17.92 -14.52
CA PHE A 87 -10.42 18.47 -14.25
C PHE A 87 -11.23 17.62 -13.26
N VAL A 88 -11.04 16.30 -13.26
CA VAL A 88 -11.85 15.35 -12.48
C VAL A 88 -11.13 14.86 -11.23
N GLY A 89 -9.81 14.99 -11.16
CA GLY A 89 -9.03 14.51 -10.05
C GLY A 89 -7.78 15.33 -9.79
N THR A 90 -7.21 15.15 -8.63
CA THR A 90 -5.93 15.74 -8.26
C THR A 90 -4.82 14.69 -8.31
N ARG A 91 -3.57 15.10 -8.46
CA ARG A 91 -2.39 14.23 -8.34
C ARG A 91 -2.33 13.47 -7.02
N ALA A 92 -2.99 13.97 -5.99
CA ALA A 92 -3.09 13.29 -4.70
C ALA A 92 -4.06 12.10 -4.70
N GLY A 93 -4.62 11.72 -5.84
CA GLY A 93 -5.44 10.54 -6.00
C GLY A 93 -6.92 10.70 -5.66
N GLN A 94 -7.32 11.88 -5.31
CA GLN A 94 -8.72 12.14 -5.01
C GLN A 94 -9.56 12.15 -6.29
N ASN A 95 -10.69 11.46 -6.28
CA ASN A 95 -11.59 11.26 -7.42
C ASN A 95 -10.94 10.53 -8.62
N SER A 96 -9.87 9.79 -8.38
CA SER A 96 -9.13 9.09 -9.43
C SER A 96 -9.63 7.66 -9.68
N ALA A 97 -10.77 7.27 -9.12
CA ALA A 97 -11.45 6.02 -9.45
C ALA A 97 -11.68 5.82 -10.98
N ILE A 98 -11.53 6.89 -11.75
CA ILE A 98 -11.64 6.90 -13.21
C ILE A 98 -10.39 6.30 -13.90
N THR A 99 -9.25 6.24 -13.24
CA THR A 99 -7.96 5.86 -13.86
C THR A 99 -7.72 4.36 -13.96
N GLY A 100 -8.62 3.53 -13.48
CA GLY A 100 -8.49 2.07 -13.53
C GLY A 100 -7.61 1.44 -12.43
N LEU A 101 -6.61 2.14 -11.93
CA LEU A 101 -5.75 1.65 -10.85
C LEU A 101 -6.48 1.61 -9.50
N GLY A 102 -7.41 2.53 -9.28
CA GLY A 102 -8.16 2.62 -8.04
C GLY A 102 -9.21 1.53 -7.84
N ILE A 103 -9.67 0.88 -8.91
CA ILE A 103 -10.76 -0.10 -8.84
C ILE A 103 -10.36 -1.32 -8.01
N THR A 104 -9.12 -1.77 -8.13
CA THR A 104 -8.61 -2.92 -7.37
C THR A 104 -8.37 -2.60 -5.89
N THR A 105 -8.13 -1.32 -5.57
CA THR A 105 -7.81 -0.88 -4.20
C THR A 105 -9.06 -0.48 -3.42
N ILE A 106 -9.93 0.30 -4.03
CA ILE A 106 -11.03 1.04 -3.37
C ILE A 106 -12.40 0.76 -4.00
N GLY A 107 -12.48 -0.14 -4.98
CA GLY A 107 -13.70 -0.39 -5.74
C GLY A 107 -14.14 0.84 -6.54
N HIS A 108 -15.44 0.95 -6.79
CA HIS A 108 -16.04 2.09 -7.51
C HIS A 108 -16.38 3.26 -6.55
N SER A 109 -15.42 3.68 -5.74
CA SER A 109 -15.60 4.80 -4.80
C SER A 109 -14.81 6.02 -5.23
N SER A 110 -15.14 7.18 -4.64
CA SER A 110 -14.38 8.43 -4.80
C SER A 110 -13.22 8.57 -3.82
N LEU A 111 -12.90 7.52 -3.09
CA LEU A 111 -11.79 7.51 -2.16
C LEU A 111 -10.43 7.58 -2.89
N PRO A 112 -9.38 8.06 -2.23
CA PRO A 112 -8.02 8.01 -2.77
C PRO A 112 -7.62 6.58 -3.14
N TYR A 113 -7.08 6.39 -4.34
CA TYR A 113 -6.67 5.06 -4.82
C TYR A 113 -5.29 4.61 -4.32
N ASP A 114 -4.47 5.54 -3.81
CA ASP A 114 -3.15 5.23 -3.24
C ASP A 114 -3.11 5.42 -1.72
N PRO A 115 -3.67 4.50 -0.93
CA PRO A 115 -3.45 4.50 0.51
C PRO A 115 -2.08 3.92 0.88
N TYR A 116 -1.36 3.34 -0.07
CA TYR A 116 -0.13 2.58 0.20
C TYR A 116 1.05 3.49 0.50
N SER A 117 1.25 4.55 -0.29
CA SER A 117 2.38 5.47 -0.11
C SER A 117 2.38 6.10 1.28
N ALA A 118 1.21 6.46 1.80
CA ALA A 118 1.10 7.09 3.11
C ALA A 118 1.36 6.12 4.27
N TYR A 119 0.94 4.85 4.14
CA TYR A 119 0.87 3.90 5.25
C TYR A 119 1.79 2.69 5.11
N LEU A 120 2.08 2.25 3.88
CA LEU A 120 2.91 1.08 3.59
C LEU A 120 4.32 1.44 3.09
N LEU A 121 4.62 2.73 2.92
CA LEU A 121 5.97 3.29 2.79
C LEU A 121 6.23 4.31 3.88
N GLY A 122 5.37 5.33 3.96
CA GLY A 122 5.41 6.36 4.98
C GLY A 122 4.79 5.89 6.30
N ASP A 123 5.00 6.71 7.34
CA ASP A 123 4.48 6.50 8.69
C ASP A 123 3.40 7.53 9.03
N SER A 124 2.45 7.73 8.11
CA SER A 124 1.34 8.63 8.34
C SER A 124 0.40 8.09 9.42
N PRO A 125 -0.12 8.92 10.32
CA PRO A 125 -1.09 8.50 11.32
C PRO A 125 -2.36 7.96 10.67
N ILE A 126 -2.73 6.73 11.02
CA ILE A 126 -3.97 6.10 10.52
C ILE A 126 -5.18 6.63 11.31
N ARG A 127 -5.01 6.88 12.60
CA ARG A 127 -6.08 7.43 13.44
C ARG A 127 -6.31 8.89 13.11
N VAL A 128 -7.51 9.23 12.68
CA VAL A 128 -7.91 10.59 12.31
C VAL A 128 -8.95 11.18 13.27
N GLU A 129 -9.53 10.36 14.13
CA GLU A 129 -10.48 10.77 15.14
C GLU A 129 -9.75 11.38 16.35
N GLY A 130 -10.15 12.57 16.76
CA GLY A 130 -9.63 13.23 17.97
C GLY A 130 -10.23 12.66 19.24
N PRO A 131 -9.60 12.93 20.41
CA PRO A 131 -10.12 12.48 21.72
C PRO A 131 -11.37 13.23 22.15
N THR A 132 -11.68 14.36 21.52
CA THR A 132 -12.82 15.23 21.84
C THR A 132 -13.70 15.46 20.65
N ALA A 133 -14.98 15.74 20.88
CA ALA A 133 -15.88 16.20 19.83
C ALA A 133 -15.40 17.56 19.26
N LEU A 134 -15.69 17.78 17.98
CA LEU A 134 -15.37 19.03 17.29
C LEU A 134 -15.83 20.26 18.10
N PRO A 135 -15.11 21.39 17.94
CA PRO A 135 -13.98 21.65 17.02
C PRO A 135 -12.60 21.59 17.68
N SER A 136 -12.49 21.51 19.00
CA SER A 136 -11.22 21.69 19.69
C SER A 136 -10.42 20.38 19.77
N GLY A 137 -9.11 20.48 19.52
CA GLY A 137 -8.16 19.37 19.72
C GLY A 137 -7.99 18.42 18.54
N ASN A 138 -8.89 18.38 17.58
CA ASN A 138 -8.72 17.57 16.37
C ASN A 138 -8.12 18.39 15.23
N ARG A 139 -6.93 18.00 14.78
CA ARG A 139 -6.24 18.61 13.63
C ARG A 139 -6.29 17.75 12.37
N ALA A 140 -6.93 16.61 12.41
CA ALA A 140 -7.09 15.74 11.26
C ALA A 140 -8.12 16.34 10.29
N SER A 141 -7.84 16.22 8.99
CA SER A 141 -8.72 16.69 7.94
C SER A 141 -9.61 15.56 7.40
N ILE A 142 -10.69 15.94 6.71
CA ILE A 142 -11.52 15.00 5.94
C ILE A 142 -10.66 14.21 4.96
N LYS A 143 -9.66 14.84 4.34
CA LYS A 143 -8.73 14.18 3.42
C LYS A 143 -7.95 13.06 4.09
N GLN A 144 -7.47 13.26 5.30
CA GLN A 144 -6.81 12.20 6.05
C GLN A 144 -7.77 11.06 6.40
N ALA A 145 -9.01 11.38 6.72
CA ALA A 145 -10.04 10.37 6.94
C ALA A 145 -10.35 9.55 5.67
N GLU A 146 -10.41 10.19 4.51
CA GLU A 146 -10.57 9.52 3.22
C GLU A 146 -9.41 8.55 2.93
N TRP A 147 -8.17 8.96 3.19
CA TRP A 147 -6.99 8.10 3.02
C TRP A 147 -7.02 6.89 3.96
N THR A 148 -7.35 7.12 5.23
CA THR A 148 -7.50 6.02 6.19
C THR A 148 -8.61 5.07 5.77
N TYR A 149 -9.75 5.62 5.32
CA TYR A 149 -10.87 4.81 4.87
C TYR A 149 -10.52 4.00 3.62
N SER A 150 -9.75 4.58 2.70
CA SER A 150 -9.22 3.88 1.53
C SER A 150 -8.37 2.68 1.93
N LEU A 151 -7.46 2.83 2.90
CA LEU A 151 -6.69 1.72 3.45
C LEU A 151 -7.60 0.64 4.06
N MET A 152 -8.64 1.03 4.81
CA MET A 152 -9.57 0.08 5.42
C MET A 152 -10.37 -0.70 4.37
N VAL A 153 -10.80 -0.05 3.28
CA VAL A 153 -11.46 -0.71 2.15
C VAL A 153 -10.52 -1.71 1.49
N HIS A 154 -9.26 -1.30 1.23
CA HIS A 154 -8.26 -2.21 0.70
C HIS A 154 -8.05 -3.43 1.59
N MET A 155 -7.91 -3.23 2.90
CA MET A 155 -7.74 -4.34 3.85
C MET A 155 -8.96 -5.28 3.86
N SER A 156 -10.16 -4.71 3.86
CA SER A 156 -11.40 -5.48 3.81
C SER A 156 -11.47 -6.37 2.58
N ASN A 157 -11.17 -5.84 1.41
CA ASN A 157 -11.14 -6.57 0.15
C ASN A 157 -10.03 -7.63 0.15
N SER A 158 -8.83 -7.26 0.56
CA SER A 158 -7.66 -8.16 0.60
C SER A 158 -7.86 -9.37 1.50
N LEU A 159 -8.61 -9.22 2.59
CA LEU A 159 -8.89 -10.28 3.55
C LEU A 159 -10.21 -11.00 3.26
N GLY A 160 -11.05 -10.50 2.35
CA GLY A 160 -12.38 -11.05 2.10
C GLY A 160 -13.32 -10.94 3.31
N VAL A 161 -13.19 -9.87 4.10
CA VAL A 161 -13.95 -9.64 5.33
C VAL A 161 -14.63 -8.28 5.32
N ASN A 162 -15.64 -8.09 6.15
CA ASN A 162 -16.24 -6.78 6.37
C ASN A 162 -15.59 -6.03 7.55
N CYS A 163 -15.97 -4.78 7.73
CA CYS A 163 -15.42 -3.89 8.75
C CYS A 163 -15.57 -4.43 10.17
N THR A 164 -16.66 -5.18 10.46
CA THR A 164 -16.93 -5.73 11.80
C THR A 164 -16.05 -6.91 12.18
N TYR A 165 -15.25 -7.41 11.22
CA TYR A 165 -14.23 -8.39 11.53
C TYR A 165 -13.15 -7.84 12.49
N CYS A 166 -12.83 -6.55 12.36
CA CYS A 166 -11.85 -5.85 13.19
C CYS A 166 -12.46 -4.83 14.13
N HIS A 167 -13.54 -4.14 13.74
CA HIS A 167 -14.11 -3.02 14.50
C HIS A 167 -15.43 -3.37 15.17
N ASN A 168 -15.67 -2.70 16.32
CA ASN A 168 -17.00 -2.61 16.91
C ASN A 168 -17.71 -1.39 16.31
N THR A 169 -18.84 -1.60 15.66
CA THR A 169 -19.60 -0.52 14.98
C THR A 169 -20.18 0.53 15.92
N ARG A 170 -20.28 0.23 17.21
CA ARG A 170 -20.73 1.19 18.22
C ARG A 170 -19.59 2.06 18.74
N ALA A 171 -18.34 1.67 18.51
CA ALA A 171 -17.15 2.34 19.03
C ALA A 171 -15.96 2.09 18.09
N TRP A 172 -16.01 2.67 16.90
CA TRP A 172 -15.02 2.46 15.82
C TRP A 172 -13.58 2.74 16.23
N SER A 173 -13.36 3.78 17.04
CA SER A 173 -12.03 4.19 17.47
C SER A 173 -11.51 3.42 18.69
N SER A 174 -12.38 2.79 19.46
CA SER A 174 -11.98 2.10 20.68
C SER A 174 -11.20 0.82 20.40
N TRP A 175 -9.99 0.74 20.94
CA TRP A 175 -9.18 -0.47 20.91
C TRP A 175 -9.73 -1.56 21.85
N GLU A 176 -10.16 -1.18 23.03
CA GLU A 176 -10.67 -2.09 24.07
C GLU A 176 -11.93 -2.82 23.62
N GLN A 177 -12.79 -2.14 22.87
CA GLN A 177 -14.02 -2.70 22.35
C GLN A 177 -13.86 -3.36 20.97
N SER A 178 -12.67 -3.33 20.40
CA SER A 178 -12.38 -3.95 19.12
C SER A 178 -12.06 -5.44 19.28
N ARG A 179 -12.22 -6.17 18.20
CA ARG A 179 -11.81 -7.58 18.14
C ARG A 179 -10.28 -7.69 18.10
N PRO A 180 -9.69 -8.80 18.59
CA PRO A 180 -8.24 -9.03 18.55
C PRO A 180 -7.63 -8.92 17.13
N GLN A 181 -8.41 -9.19 16.11
CA GLN A 181 -7.98 -9.07 14.71
C GLN A 181 -7.51 -7.66 14.34
N ARG A 182 -8.03 -6.62 15.02
CA ARG A 182 -7.58 -5.24 14.80
C ARG A 182 -6.11 -5.06 15.18
N ALA A 183 -5.68 -5.62 16.30
CA ALA A 183 -4.28 -5.58 16.73
C ALA A 183 -3.38 -6.37 15.75
N VAL A 184 -3.81 -7.55 15.34
CA VAL A 184 -3.09 -8.35 14.33
C VAL A 184 -2.93 -7.57 13.01
N ALA A 185 -3.99 -6.88 12.57
CA ALA A 185 -3.95 -6.06 11.37
C ALA A 185 -3.00 -4.86 11.50
N TRP A 186 -2.92 -4.24 12.68
CA TRP A 186 -1.96 -3.18 12.97
C TRP A 186 -0.51 -3.65 12.79
N HIS A 187 -0.17 -4.81 13.35
CA HIS A 187 1.15 -5.43 13.12
C HIS A 187 1.39 -5.74 11.64
N GLY A 188 0.35 -6.11 10.90
CA GLY A 188 0.43 -6.34 9.46
C GLY A 188 0.78 -5.08 8.66
N ILE A 189 0.21 -3.93 9.02
CA ILE A 189 0.55 -2.64 8.39
C ILE A 189 2.03 -2.29 8.65
N GLN A 190 2.48 -2.43 9.88
CA GLN A 190 3.89 -2.19 10.23
C GLN A 190 4.83 -3.14 9.51
N MET A 191 4.47 -4.42 9.45
CA MET A 191 5.22 -5.43 8.71
C MET A 191 5.33 -5.05 7.23
N ALA A 192 4.23 -4.79 6.55
CA ALA A 192 4.24 -4.44 5.13
C ALA A 192 5.10 -3.21 4.86
N ARG A 193 5.03 -2.17 5.72
CA ARG A 193 5.89 -0.99 5.65
C ARG A 193 7.37 -1.34 5.79
N SER A 194 7.70 -2.13 6.80
CA SER A 194 9.08 -2.56 7.04
C SER A 194 9.63 -3.36 5.86
N LEU A 195 8.84 -4.31 5.33
CA LEU A 195 9.27 -5.15 4.21
C LEU A 195 9.47 -4.34 2.93
N ASN A 196 8.58 -3.39 2.63
CA ASN A 196 8.73 -2.51 1.48
C ASN A 196 10.02 -1.68 1.58
N ASN A 197 10.28 -1.06 2.74
CA ASN A 197 11.42 -0.18 2.92
C ASN A 197 12.76 -0.93 3.05
N SER A 198 12.75 -2.09 3.70
CA SER A 198 14.00 -2.81 4.02
C SER A 198 14.44 -3.80 2.95
N TYR A 199 13.49 -4.36 2.19
CA TYR A 199 13.79 -5.44 1.25
C TYR A 199 13.45 -5.12 -0.20
N LEU A 200 12.36 -4.37 -0.48
CA LEU A 200 11.87 -4.15 -1.83
C LEU A 200 12.44 -2.85 -2.44
N VAL A 201 12.30 -1.73 -1.77
CA VAL A 201 12.84 -0.44 -2.23
C VAL A 201 14.34 -0.50 -2.51
N PRO A 202 15.20 -1.14 -1.69
CA PRO A 202 16.62 -1.27 -1.99
C PRO A 202 16.94 -2.02 -3.28
N LEU A 203 16.02 -2.82 -3.79
CA LEU A 203 16.19 -3.55 -5.06
C LEU A 203 15.96 -2.68 -6.31
N THR A 204 15.63 -1.40 -6.16
CA THR A 204 15.35 -0.50 -7.29
C THR A 204 16.46 -0.49 -8.35
N ASN A 205 17.72 -0.56 -7.93
CA ASN A 205 18.85 -0.57 -8.85
C ASN A 205 19.21 -1.98 -9.37
N VAL A 206 18.62 -3.02 -8.80
CA VAL A 206 18.84 -4.42 -9.20
C VAL A 206 17.88 -4.82 -10.32
N PHE A 207 16.64 -4.37 -10.27
CA PHE A 207 15.64 -4.71 -11.28
C PHE A 207 15.91 -4.02 -12.62
N PRO A 208 15.79 -4.74 -13.74
CA PRO A 208 15.83 -4.16 -15.08
C PRO A 208 14.61 -3.25 -15.33
N ALA A 209 14.72 -2.35 -16.29
CA ALA A 209 13.72 -1.33 -16.58
C ALA A 209 12.31 -1.91 -16.82
N HIS A 210 12.21 -3.03 -17.53
CA HIS A 210 10.93 -3.68 -17.87
C HIS A 210 10.21 -4.30 -16.66
N ARG A 211 10.86 -4.33 -15.48
CA ARG A 211 10.31 -4.84 -14.21
C ARG A 211 9.96 -3.73 -13.24
N LYS A 212 10.12 -2.47 -13.64
CA LYS A 212 9.85 -1.29 -12.82
C LYS A 212 8.54 -0.65 -13.20
N GLY A 213 7.97 0.08 -12.25
CA GLY A 213 6.77 0.86 -12.44
C GLY A 213 7.00 2.13 -13.28
N PRO A 214 5.94 2.89 -13.54
CA PRO A 214 5.98 4.09 -14.38
C PRO A 214 6.97 5.16 -13.91
N LEU A 215 7.23 5.22 -12.61
CA LEU A 215 8.20 6.16 -12.01
C LEU A 215 9.58 5.53 -11.79
N GLY A 216 9.84 4.35 -12.34
CA GLY A 216 11.10 3.63 -12.19
C GLY A 216 11.26 2.93 -10.83
N ASP A 217 10.21 2.84 -10.05
CA ASP A 217 10.19 2.18 -8.75
C ASP A 217 9.95 0.66 -8.90
N VAL A 218 10.29 -0.08 -7.85
CA VAL A 218 10.07 -1.53 -7.79
C VAL A 218 8.64 -1.87 -7.39
N ALA A 219 8.21 -3.08 -7.73
CA ALA A 219 7.01 -3.68 -7.19
C ALA A 219 7.08 -3.76 -5.66
N LYS A 220 6.03 -3.30 -5.00
CA LYS A 220 5.89 -3.28 -3.54
C LYS A 220 4.71 -4.15 -3.12
N ILE A 221 4.76 -4.66 -1.89
CA ILE A 221 3.69 -5.47 -1.33
C ILE A 221 2.64 -4.62 -0.62
N ASN A 222 1.41 -5.15 -0.61
CA ASN A 222 0.28 -4.70 0.18
C ASN A 222 -0.39 -5.90 0.87
N CYS A 223 -1.54 -5.71 1.49
CA CYS A 223 -2.24 -6.80 2.20
C CYS A 223 -2.65 -7.93 1.24
N GLU A 224 -3.12 -7.58 0.05
CA GLU A 224 -3.60 -8.55 -0.95
C GLU A 224 -2.49 -9.42 -1.50
N THR A 225 -1.24 -8.94 -1.53
CA THR A 225 -0.08 -9.71 -2.02
C THR A 225 0.02 -11.09 -1.35
N CYS A 226 -0.29 -11.17 -0.05
CA CYS A 226 -0.26 -12.43 0.69
C CYS A 226 -1.65 -13.00 0.96
N HIS A 227 -2.66 -12.15 1.26
CA HIS A 227 -3.99 -12.59 1.68
C HIS A 227 -4.88 -13.06 0.53
N GLN A 228 -4.88 -12.38 -0.61
CA GLN A 228 -5.59 -12.78 -1.83
C GLN A 228 -7.06 -13.16 -1.59
N GLY A 229 -7.79 -12.29 -0.88
CA GLY A 229 -9.21 -12.47 -0.57
C GLY A 229 -9.50 -13.41 0.61
N ALA A 230 -8.49 -13.85 1.35
CA ALA A 230 -8.68 -14.73 2.51
C ALA A 230 -8.20 -14.07 3.81
N TYR A 231 -9.01 -14.17 4.87
CA TYR A 231 -8.68 -13.59 6.19
C TYR A 231 -7.36 -14.10 6.78
N LYS A 232 -6.93 -15.28 6.37
CA LYS A 232 -5.59 -15.85 6.57
C LYS A 232 -5.14 -16.47 5.25
N PRO A 233 -3.88 -16.27 4.81
CA PRO A 233 -3.35 -17.01 3.68
C PRO A 233 -3.59 -18.52 3.85
N TYR A 234 -4.08 -19.19 2.82
CA TYR A 234 -4.47 -20.62 2.85
C TYR A 234 -5.43 -20.98 3.99
N PHE A 235 -6.27 -20.05 4.43
CA PHE A 235 -7.18 -20.22 5.56
C PHE A 235 -6.48 -20.64 6.87
N GLY A 236 -5.16 -20.36 6.98
CA GLY A 236 -4.35 -20.64 8.16
C GLY A 236 -3.56 -21.94 8.10
N GLU A 237 -3.58 -22.66 6.98
CA GLU A 237 -2.70 -23.82 6.80
C GLU A 237 -1.23 -23.38 6.77
N SER A 238 -0.40 -24.05 7.56
CA SER A 238 0.99 -23.69 7.72
C SER A 238 1.92 -24.47 6.81
N MET A 239 2.27 -23.90 5.65
CA MET A 239 3.32 -24.46 4.81
C MET A 239 4.71 -24.29 5.45
N ALA A 240 4.92 -23.29 6.29
CA ALA A 240 6.22 -22.99 6.89
C ALA A 240 6.73 -24.10 7.81
N LYS A 241 5.84 -24.91 8.37
CA LYS A 241 6.22 -26.08 9.20
C LYS A 241 7.05 -27.11 8.44
N ALA A 242 6.81 -27.28 7.15
CA ALA A 242 7.54 -28.20 6.30
C ALA A 242 8.93 -27.67 5.87
N TYR A 243 9.22 -26.39 6.16
CA TYR A 243 10.44 -25.71 5.71
C TYR A 243 11.11 -24.95 6.87
N PRO A 244 11.70 -25.68 7.84
CA PRO A 244 12.34 -25.05 9.01
C PRO A 244 13.48 -24.11 8.63
N GLU A 245 14.13 -24.28 7.48
CA GLU A 245 15.15 -23.40 6.94
C GLU A 245 14.65 -22.00 6.57
N LEU A 246 13.34 -21.81 6.46
CA LEU A 246 12.70 -20.50 6.30
C LEU A 246 12.44 -19.82 7.65
N GLN A 247 12.68 -20.49 8.75
CA GLN A 247 12.78 -19.84 10.06
C GLN A 247 14.17 -19.22 10.18
N GLY A 248 14.26 -17.96 10.59
CA GLY A 248 15.55 -17.33 10.87
C GLY A 248 16.20 -17.96 12.10
N SER A 249 17.53 -17.96 12.18
CA SER A 249 18.21 -18.07 13.46
C SER A 249 17.67 -16.95 14.35
N LYS A 250 17.31 -17.26 15.61
CA LYS A 250 16.81 -16.24 16.55
C LYS A 250 17.73 -15.02 16.49
N PRO A 251 17.23 -13.82 16.15
CA PRO A 251 18.06 -12.64 16.23
C PRO A 251 18.54 -12.50 17.67
N VAL A 252 19.76 -12.07 17.84
CA VAL A 252 20.18 -11.41 19.09
C VAL A 252 19.25 -10.20 19.18
N VAL A 253 18.32 -10.24 20.12
CA VAL A 253 17.25 -9.26 20.27
C VAL A 253 17.91 -7.90 20.50
N ALA A 254 17.91 -7.05 19.49
CA ALA A 254 17.78 -5.63 19.77
C ALA A 254 16.33 -5.47 20.25
N GLU A 255 16.19 -5.18 21.51
CA GLU A 255 14.92 -4.99 22.21
C GLU A 255 14.00 -4.09 21.39
N ALA A 256 12.91 -4.66 20.88
CA ALA A 256 11.89 -3.85 20.25
C ALA A 256 11.42 -2.82 21.28
N PRO A 257 11.28 -1.54 20.93
CA PRO A 257 10.73 -0.57 21.87
C PRO A 257 9.40 -1.12 22.36
N ALA A 258 9.25 -1.14 23.70
CA ALA A 258 8.05 -1.57 24.37
C ALA A 258 6.82 -0.92 23.71
N PRO A 259 5.67 -1.63 23.60
CA PRO A 259 4.46 -1.00 23.13
C PRO A 259 4.22 0.22 24.01
N VAL A 260 4.36 1.40 23.44
CA VAL A 260 3.97 2.64 24.09
C VAL A 260 2.47 2.52 24.35
N ASP A 261 2.09 2.48 25.61
CA ASP A 261 0.70 2.55 26.01
C ASP A 261 0.06 3.71 25.26
N ALA A 262 -1.01 3.41 24.52
CA ALA A 262 -1.66 4.34 23.62
C ALA A 262 -2.32 5.54 24.32
N GLN A 263 -2.05 5.74 25.61
CA GLN A 263 -2.61 6.79 26.44
C GLN A 263 -1.72 8.02 26.60
N ASP A 264 -0.39 7.92 26.39
CA ASP A 264 0.55 9.02 26.63
C ASP A 264 1.32 9.51 25.40
N ALA A 265 0.93 9.14 24.20
CA ALA A 265 1.47 9.79 23.02
C ALA A 265 0.86 11.20 22.90
N ALA A 266 1.38 12.13 23.69
CA ALA A 266 1.39 13.53 23.31
C ALA A 266 1.94 13.57 21.88
N ALA A 267 1.15 14.06 20.94
CA ALA A 267 1.45 14.10 19.54
C ALA A 267 2.88 14.64 19.32
N PRO A 268 3.78 13.91 18.65
CA PRO A 268 5.03 14.51 18.23
C PRO A 268 4.69 15.71 17.39
N ALA A 269 5.37 16.79 17.64
CA ALA A 269 5.22 18.06 16.94
C ALA A 269 5.17 17.80 15.43
N SER A 270 4.10 18.26 14.80
CA SER A 270 3.84 18.19 13.37
C SER A 270 5.12 18.35 12.57
N THR A 271 5.62 17.28 11.98
CA THR A 271 6.47 17.42 10.81
C THR A 271 5.54 18.00 9.75
N LYS A 272 5.68 19.30 9.50
CA LYS A 272 4.93 20.01 8.47
C LYS A 272 5.11 19.24 7.16
N PHE A 273 4.03 18.67 6.66
CA PHE A 273 3.96 18.38 5.24
C PHE A 273 4.16 19.71 4.54
N VAL A 274 5.36 19.95 4.05
CA VAL A 274 5.65 21.06 3.15
C VAL A 274 5.03 20.64 1.82
N VAL A 275 3.75 20.95 1.66
CA VAL A 275 3.17 21.06 0.33
C VAL A 275 3.92 22.23 -0.29
N ALA A 276 4.78 21.93 -1.27
CA ALA A 276 5.41 22.96 -2.07
C ALA A 276 4.32 23.92 -2.57
N PRO A 277 4.46 25.23 -2.43
CA PRO A 277 3.45 26.16 -2.88
C PRO A 277 3.26 25.96 -4.38
N VAL A 278 2.06 25.58 -4.78
CA VAL A 278 1.62 25.65 -6.17
C VAL A 278 1.70 27.11 -6.55
N ALA A 279 2.60 27.44 -7.47
CA ALA A 279 2.68 28.78 -8.04
C ALA A 279 1.32 29.13 -8.60
N THR A 280 0.63 30.11 -7.99
CA THR A 280 -0.59 30.68 -8.52
C THR A 280 -0.23 31.37 -9.85
N PRO A 281 -0.89 31.01 -10.96
CA PRO A 281 -0.73 31.78 -12.17
C PRO A 281 -1.24 33.20 -11.89
N ASN A 282 -0.40 34.19 -12.17
CA ASN A 282 -0.72 35.58 -12.07
C ASN A 282 -1.76 35.92 -13.15
N VAL A 283 -3.04 35.91 -12.77
CA VAL A 283 -4.13 36.35 -13.65
C VAL A 283 -4.20 37.85 -13.50
N GLY A 284 -3.61 38.55 -14.42
CA GLY A 284 -3.77 39.99 -14.57
C GLY A 284 -5.28 40.34 -14.76
N PRO A 285 -5.69 41.56 -14.38
CA PRO A 285 -7.07 41.98 -14.42
C PRO A 285 -7.62 41.93 -15.85
N ALA A 286 -8.68 41.10 -16.05
CA ALA A 286 -9.42 41.06 -17.29
C ALA A 286 -10.16 42.37 -17.46
N THR A 287 -9.79 43.15 -18.47
CA THR A 287 -10.54 44.31 -18.94
C THR A 287 -11.87 43.84 -19.51
N VAL A 288 -12.96 44.13 -18.82
CA VAL A 288 -14.34 43.92 -19.33
C VAL A 288 -14.61 44.99 -20.36
N ALA A 289 -14.58 44.65 -21.64
CA ALA A 289 -15.10 45.48 -22.71
C ALA A 289 -16.62 45.40 -22.70
N ALA A 290 -17.27 46.54 -22.41
CA ALA A 290 -18.72 46.69 -22.50
C ALA A 290 -19.14 46.69 -23.97
N ALA A 291 -19.82 45.65 -24.40
CA ALA A 291 -20.50 45.62 -25.70
C ALA A 291 -21.85 46.30 -25.57
N ALA A 292 -21.98 47.47 -26.22
CA ALA A 292 -23.22 48.21 -26.38
C ALA A 292 -24.20 47.42 -27.31
N GLY A 293 -25.27 46.91 -26.75
CA GLY A 293 -26.34 46.25 -27.50
C GLY A 293 -27.25 47.24 -28.20
N THR A 294 -27.23 47.30 -29.50
CA THR A 294 -28.23 47.97 -30.34
C THR A 294 -29.54 47.14 -30.38
N ARG A 295 -30.60 47.71 -29.79
CA ARG A 295 -31.96 47.20 -29.97
C ARG A 295 -32.37 47.44 -31.43
N ARG A 296 -32.70 46.40 -32.16
CA ARG A 296 -33.53 46.48 -33.36
C ARG A 296 -34.96 46.11 -32.99
N SER A 297 -35.84 47.11 -33.12
CA SER A 297 -37.28 46.94 -33.19
C SER A 297 -37.64 46.37 -34.58
N SER A 298 -38.42 45.34 -34.65
CA SER A 298 -39.15 44.96 -35.85
C SER A 298 -40.64 44.81 -35.49
N SER A 299 -41.39 45.76 -35.99
CA SER A 299 -42.85 45.75 -36.05
C SER A 299 -43.37 44.92 -37.21
N GLY A 300 -44.44 44.22 -37.00
CA GLY A 300 -45.53 44.23 -37.96
C GLY A 300 -45.78 43.01 -38.83
N GLY A 301 -47.00 42.56 -38.78
CA GLY A 301 -47.79 42.07 -39.87
C GLY A 301 -47.98 40.56 -39.94
N GLY A 302 -49.05 39.94 -39.53
CA GLY A 302 -50.34 39.95 -40.10
C GLY A 302 -50.52 38.94 -41.26
N ARG A 303 -51.10 37.84 -40.97
CA ARG A 303 -52.21 37.07 -41.51
C ARG A 303 -52.21 35.64 -41.05
#